data_4549d71f6da103379139bc374d1d8950
#
_entry.id   4549d71f6da103379139bc374d1d8950
#
_cell.length_a   1.000
_cell.length_b   1.000
_cell.length_c   1.000
_cell.angle_alpha   90.00
_cell.angle_beta   90.00
_cell.angle_gamma   90.00
#
_symmetry.space_group_name_H-M   'P 1'
#
loop_
_entity.id
_entity.type
_entity.pdbx_description
1 polymer ?
#
loop_
_entity_poly.entity_id
_entity_poly.type
_entity_poly.pdbx_seq_one_letter_code
_entity_poly.pdbx_strand_id
1 'polypeptide(L)'
;MIDKSVTNLDRAEILTQALPYIQKYHDKIIVVKYGGNAMVSEELKQQVMEDIVLLHLIGVKVVLVHGGGPEITDTLNKIGKESQFVDGLRVTDKETADVVQMVLAGKINKSLVNLIQIKGGKAIGISGLDGHMIEAEVKDERLGFVGRITNVDVTPVLDVLEKGYIPVVRSEEHTSEL
;
A
#
# COMPACT_ATOMS: atom_id res chain seq x y z
N MET A 1 -19.16 -1.41 17.31
CA MET A 1 -20.35 -1.16 18.21
C MET A 1 -20.39 0.33 18.50
N ILE A 2 -21.47 1.03 18.18
CA ILE A 2 -21.57 2.49 18.43
C ILE A 2 -21.66 2.69 19.93
N ASP A 3 -20.75 3.48 20.50
CA ASP A 3 -20.78 3.82 21.93
C ASP A 3 -22.09 4.55 22.25
N LYS A 4 -22.92 3.95 23.12
CA LYS A 4 -24.22 4.48 23.54
C LYS A 4 -24.11 5.73 24.42
N SER A 5 -22.91 6.06 24.92
CA SER A 5 -22.64 7.27 25.70
C SER A 5 -22.60 8.56 24.85
N VAL A 6 -22.37 8.43 23.54
CA VAL A 6 -22.29 9.57 22.60
C VAL A 6 -23.69 9.87 22.06
N THR A 7 -24.22 11.04 22.39
CA THR A 7 -25.54 11.49 21.95
C THR A 7 -25.55 11.86 20.45
N ASN A 8 -26.74 11.98 19.85
CA ASN A 8 -26.84 12.44 18.47
C ASN A 8 -26.35 13.88 18.30
N LEU A 9 -26.46 14.72 19.36
CA LEU A 9 -25.93 16.09 19.34
C LEU A 9 -24.40 16.07 19.29
N ASP A 10 -23.76 15.25 20.13
CA ASP A 10 -22.29 15.10 20.16
C ASP A 10 -21.77 14.64 18.77
N ARG A 11 -22.47 13.71 18.15
CA ARG A 11 -22.13 13.22 16.79
C ARG A 11 -22.22 14.32 15.73
N ALA A 12 -23.28 15.11 15.78
CA ALA A 12 -23.45 16.25 14.87
C ALA A 12 -22.34 17.30 15.08
N GLU A 13 -21.97 17.56 16.33
CA GLU A 13 -20.89 18.49 16.67
C GLU A 13 -19.53 17.98 16.16
N ILE A 14 -19.20 16.69 16.38
CA ILE A 14 -17.96 16.07 15.87
C ILE A 14 -17.88 16.20 14.35
N LEU A 15 -18.97 15.90 13.63
CA LEU A 15 -19.01 16.02 12.17
C LEU A 15 -18.84 17.48 11.70
N THR A 16 -19.44 18.43 12.42
CA THR A 16 -19.30 19.85 12.11
C THR A 16 -17.86 20.35 12.34
N GLN A 17 -17.20 19.86 13.42
CA GLN A 17 -15.78 20.14 13.69
C GLN A 17 -14.85 19.58 12.62
N ALA A 18 -15.23 18.50 11.93
CA ALA A 18 -14.45 17.92 10.84
C ALA A 18 -14.52 18.75 9.54
N LEU A 19 -15.53 19.60 9.37
CA LEU A 19 -15.79 20.34 8.12
C LEU A 19 -14.59 21.15 7.59
N PRO A 20 -13.84 21.91 8.41
CA PRO A 20 -12.67 22.66 7.93
C PRO A 20 -11.58 21.74 7.35
N TYR A 21 -11.42 20.56 7.93
CA TYR A 21 -10.44 19.57 7.46
C TYR A 21 -10.90 18.94 6.15
N ILE A 22 -12.17 18.58 6.03
CA ILE A 22 -12.77 18.06 4.81
C ILE A 22 -12.57 19.08 3.68
N GLN A 23 -12.91 20.36 3.89
CA GLN A 23 -12.73 21.42 2.90
C GLN A 23 -11.26 21.61 2.50
N LYS A 24 -10.34 21.53 3.46
CA LYS A 24 -8.89 21.69 3.23
C LYS A 24 -8.30 20.58 2.37
N TYR A 25 -8.76 19.33 2.58
CA TYR A 25 -8.16 18.14 1.96
C TYR A 25 -8.99 17.60 0.79
N HIS A 26 -10.18 18.12 0.54
CA HIS A 26 -11.00 17.76 -0.61
C HIS A 26 -10.20 17.94 -1.91
N ASP A 27 -10.26 16.97 -2.82
CA ASP A 27 -9.49 16.90 -4.07
C ASP A 27 -7.95 16.87 -3.93
N LYS A 28 -7.41 16.84 -2.71
CA LYS A 28 -5.96 16.71 -2.53
C LYS A 28 -5.55 15.25 -2.63
N ILE A 29 -4.40 15.02 -3.28
CA ILE A 29 -3.76 13.70 -3.30
C ILE A 29 -3.01 13.50 -1.98
N ILE A 30 -3.33 12.42 -1.27
CA ILE A 30 -2.66 12.02 -0.04
C ILE A 30 -2.12 10.60 -0.23
N VAL A 31 -0.80 10.45 -0.07
CA VAL A 31 -0.14 9.14 -0.09
C VAL A 31 -0.07 8.59 1.32
N VAL A 32 -0.67 7.44 1.53
CA VAL A 32 -0.65 6.70 2.80
C VAL A 32 0.28 5.52 2.67
N LYS A 33 1.38 5.50 3.45
CA LYS A 33 2.28 4.34 3.51
C LYS A 33 1.79 3.37 4.58
N TYR A 34 1.47 2.15 4.16
CA TYR A 34 1.04 1.04 5.02
C TYR A 34 2.14 -0.02 5.11
N GLY A 35 2.68 -0.24 6.30
CA GLY A 35 3.80 -1.16 6.49
C GLY A 35 4.16 -1.36 7.96
N GLY A 36 5.23 -2.10 8.21
CA GLY A 36 5.75 -2.34 9.56
C GLY A 36 4.73 -3.06 10.46
N ASN A 37 4.64 -2.62 11.72
CA ASN A 37 3.79 -3.24 12.73
C ASN A 37 2.29 -3.20 12.41
N ALA A 38 1.82 -2.22 11.61
CA ALA A 38 0.43 -2.15 11.19
C ALA A 38 0.01 -3.34 10.29
N MET A 39 0.97 -3.99 9.63
CA MET A 39 0.69 -5.17 8.78
C MET A 39 0.53 -6.46 9.58
N VAL A 40 1.04 -6.51 10.81
CA VAL A 40 1.02 -7.72 11.66
C VAL A 40 -0.31 -7.87 12.39
N SER A 41 -0.96 -6.75 12.72
CA SER A 41 -2.26 -6.74 13.41
C SER A 41 -3.43 -6.73 12.41
N GLU A 42 -4.25 -7.76 12.42
CA GLU A 42 -5.45 -7.82 11.58
C GLU A 42 -6.46 -6.72 11.97
N GLU A 43 -6.56 -6.40 13.27
CA GLU A 43 -7.44 -5.32 13.74
C GLU A 43 -7.00 -3.95 13.20
N LEU A 44 -5.71 -3.61 13.32
CA LEU A 44 -5.17 -2.36 12.76
C LEU A 44 -5.32 -2.29 11.25
N LYS A 45 -5.14 -3.42 10.55
CA LYS A 45 -5.36 -3.51 9.11
C LYS A 45 -6.81 -3.15 8.74
N GLN A 46 -7.78 -3.69 9.47
CA GLN A 46 -9.20 -3.40 9.25
C GLN A 46 -9.50 -1.91 9.47
N GLN A 47 -8.97 -1.31 10.56
CA GLN A 47 -9.17 0.10 10.90
C GLN A 47 -8.54 1.02 9.85
N VAL A 48 -7.28 0.77 9.45
CA VAL A 48 -6.62 1.58 8.42
C VAL A 48 -7.37 1.55 7.09
N MET A 49 -7.91 0.40 6.69
CA MET A 49 -8.69 0.32 5.44
C MET A 49 -10.05 1.05 5.56
N GLU A 50 -10.67 1.07 6.74
CA GLU A 50 -11.85 1.90 7.00
C GLU A 50 -11.54 3.39 6.90
N ASP A 51 -10.44 3.83 7.50
CA ASP A 51 -9.99 5.23 7.43
C ASP A 51 -9.69 5.66 5.99
N ILE A 52 -9.05 4.79 5.19
CA ILE A 52 -8.78 5.05 3.78
C ILE A 52 -10.08 5.21 2.99
N VAL A 53 -11.06 4.34 3.22
CA VAL A 53 -12.38 4.44 2.57
C VAL A 53 -13.10 5.71 3.00
N LEU A 54 -13.06 6.06 4.29
CA LEU A 54 -13.63 7.30 4.80
C LEU A 54 -13.00 8.52 4.11
N LEU A 55 -11.67 8.61 4.06
CA LEU A 55 -10.96 9.70 3.39
C LEU A 55 -11.38 9.81 1.91
N HIS A 56 -11.47 8.69 1.22
CA HIS A 56 -11.92 8.66 -0.18
C HIS A 56 -13.35 9.16 -0.33
N LEU A 57 -14.27 8.72 0.54
CA LEU A 57 -15.69 9.11 0.49
C LEU A 57 -15.91 10.61 0.74
N ILE A 58 -15.07 11.26 1.55
CA ILE A 58 -15.13 12.71 1.78
C ILE A 58 -14.38 13.53 0.72
N GLY A 59 -13.91 12.89 -0.37
CA GLY A 59 -13.35 13.56 -1.53
C GLY A 59 -11.84 13.71 -1.54
N VAL A 60 -11.12 13.05 -0.63
CA VAL A 60 -9.65 12.98 -0.68
C VAL A 60 -9.22 11.95 -1.72
N LYS A 61 -8.25 12.29 -2.57
CA LYS A 61 -7.63 11.38 -3.54
C LYS A 61 -6.54 10.56 -2.86
N VAL A 62 -6.90 9.41 -2.30
CA VAL A 62 -5.97 8.57 -1.52
C VAL A 62 -5.20 7.63 -2.43
N VAL A 63 -3.87 7.59 -2.27
CA VAL A 63 -2.96 6.58 -2.83
C VAL A 63 -2.44 5.74 -1.68
N LEU A 64 -2.74 4.44 -1.67
CA LEU A 64 -2.22 3.51 -0.67
C LEU A 64 -0.95 2.85 -1.17
N VAL A 65 0.17 3.07 -0.47
CA VAL A 65 1.45 2.39 -0.77
C VAL A 65 1.74 1.37 0.32
N HIS A 66 1.99 0.12 -0.03
CA HIS A 66 2.24 -0.94 0.94
C HIS A 66 3.56 -1.67 0.72
N GLY A 67 4.16 -2.15 1.80
CA GLY A 67 5.25 -3.12 1.81
C GLY A 67 4.77 -4.54 2.08
N GLY A 68 5.67 -5.41 2.58
CA GLY A 68 5.33 -6.81 2.89
C GLY A 68 6.47 -7.63 3.44
N GLY A 69 7.49 -7.01 4.03
CA GLY A 69 8.68 -7.70 4.54
C GLY A 69 8.40 -8.93 5.41
N PRO A 70 7.54 -8.86 6.44
CA PRO A 70 7.20 -9.99 7.28
C PRO A 70 6.61 -11.17 6.49
N GLU A 71 5.68 -10.89 5.58
CA GLU A 71 5.00 -11.90 4.76
C GLU A 71 5.97 -12.57 3.75
N ILE A 72 6.90 -11.78 3.19
CA ILE A 72 7.97 -12.30 2.33
C ILE A 72 8.84 -13.28 3.13
N THR A 73 9.29 -12.88 4.33
CA THR A 73 10.12 -13.72 5.20
C THR A 73 9.40 -15.02 5.57
N ASP A 74 8.13 -14.95 5.97
CA ASP A 74 7.32 -16.13 6.29
C ASP A 74 7.18 -17.07 5.08
N THR A 75 6.95 -16.50 3.89
CA THR A 75 6.82 -17.29 2.65
C THR A 75 8.13 -17.97 2.27
N LEU A 76 9.25 -17.25 2.34
CA LEU A 76 10.58 -17.83 2.08
C LEU A 76 10.90 -18.96 3.06
N ASN A 77 10.64 -18.77 4.35
CA ASN A 77 10.84 -19.82 5.37
C ASN A 77 10.00 -21.07 5.09
N LYS A 78 8.75 -20.92 4.64
CA LYS A 78 7.87 -22.06 4.26
C LYS A 78 8.40 -22.89 3.11
N ILE A 79 9.16 -22.29 2.20
CA ILE A 79 9.81 -23.01 1.10
C ILE A 79 11.25 -23.45 1.43
N GLY A 80 11.69 -23.27 2.69
CA GLY A 80 13.01 -23.68 3.17
C GLY A 80 14.14 -22.73 2.79
N LYS A 81 13.83 -21.48 2.46
CA LYS A 81 14.81 -20.48 2.05
C LYS A 81 14.97 -19.40 3.14
N GLU A 82 16.18 -19.31 3.71
CA GLU A 82 16.50 -18.29 4.71
C GLU A 82 16.73 -16.91 4.06
N SER A 83 16.22 -15.87 4.73
CA SER A 83 16.44 -14.50 4.31
C SER A 83 17.74 -13.94 4.85
N GLN A 84 18.57 -13.37 3.99
CA GLN A 84 19.78 -12.66 4.37
C GLN A 84 19.59 -11.16 4.16
N PHE A 85 20.22 -10.34 5.01
CA PHE A 85 20.13 -8.88 4.94
C PHE A 85 21.52 -8.26 5.00
N VAL A 86 21.74 -7.23 4.19
CA VAL A 86 22.92 -6.36 4.19
C VAL A 86 22.45 -4.92 4.28
N ASP A 87 22.92 -4.19 5.29
CA ASP A 87 22.54 -2.79 5.55
C ASP A 87 21.00 -2.57 5.61
N GLY A 88 20.27 -3.56 6.15
CA GLY A 88 18.80 -3.51 6.26
C GLY A 88 18.04 -3.88 4.98
N LEU A 89 18.73 -4.14 3.87
CA LEU A 89 18.15 -4.58 2.61
C LEU A 89 18.28 -6.09 2.46
N ARG A 90 17.25 -6.74 1.94
CA ARG A 90 17.23 -8.18 1.68
C ARG A 90 18.16 -8.52 0.51
N VAL A 91 19.07 -9.44 0.70
CA VAL A 91 19.80 -10.06 -0.42
C VAL A 91 18.80 -10.87 -1.24
N THR A 92 18.64 -10.52 -2.51
CA THR A 92 17.55 -10.99 -3.36
C THR A 92 18.10 -11.62 -4.62
N ASP A 93 18.27 -12.95 -4.62
CA ASP A 93 18.56 -13.71 -5.83
C ASP A 93 17.28 -13.86 -6.70
N LYS A 94 17.38 -14.45 -7.88
CA LYS A 94 16.27 -14.60 -8.82
C LYS A 94 15.06 -15.30 -8.20
N GLU A 95 15.26 -16.39 -7.48
CA GLU A 95 14.18 -17.13 -6.84
C GLU A 95 13.51 -16.30 -5.73
N THR A 96 14.31 -15.58 -4.95
CA THR A 96 13.79 -14.65 -3.94
C THR A 96 12.99 -13.52 -4.60
N ALA A 97 13.45 -12.96 -5.72
CA ALA A 97 12.74 -11.91 -6.47
C ALA A 97 11.37 -12.40 -6.95
N ASP A 98 11.30 -13.61 -7.48
CA ASP A 98 10.04 -14.22 -7.92
C ASP A 98 9.05 -14.38 -6.75
N VAL A 99 9.54 -14.83 -5.57
CA VAL A 99 8.71 -14.93 -4.35
C VAL A 99 8.26 -13.55 -3.88
N VAL A 100 9.15 -12.55 -3.86
CA VAL A 100 8.81 -11.17 -3.50
C VAL A 100 7.71 -10.62 -4.40
N GLN A 101 7.82 -10.81 -5.71
CA GLN A 101 6.80 -10.38 -6.66
C GLN A 101 5.46 -11.07 -6.41
N MET A 102 5.43 -12.40 -6.25
CA MET A 102 4.21 -13.16 -5.96
C MET A 102 3.55 -12.67 -4.66
N VAL A 103 4.32 -12.46 -3.60
CA VAL A 103 3.79 -12.05 -2.29
C VAL A 103 3.27 -10.62 -2.35
N LEU A 104 4.06 -9.69 -2.86
CA LEU A 104 3.67 -8.28 -2.87
C LEU A 104 2.54 -7.99 -3.86
N ALA A 105 2.69 -8.36 -5.13
CA ALA A 105 1.72 -8.04 -6.17
C ALA A 105 0.48 -8.95 -6.15
N GLY A 106 0.68 -10.23 -5.86
CA GLY A 106 -0.42 -11.22 -5.85
C GLY A 106 -1.15 -11.28 -4.52
N LYS A 107 -0.45 -11.59 -3.43
CA LYS A 107 -1.08 -11.87 -2.13
C LYS A 107 -1.48 -10.60 -1.38
N ILE A 108 -0.53 -9.73 -1.05
CA ILE A 108 -0.78 -8.56 -0.20
C ILE A 108 -1.61 -7.53 -0.95
N ASN A 109 -1.16 -7.10 -2.12
CA ASN A 109 -1.83 -6.09 -2.92
C ASN A 109 -3.31 -6.45 -3.15
N LYS A 110 -3.59 -7.65 -3.62
CA LYS A 110 -4.96 -8.07 -3.90
C LYS A 110 -5.80 -8.28 -2.64
N SER A 111 -5.21 -8.67 -1.52
CA SER A 111 -5.92 -8.73 -0.24
C SER A 111 -6.34 -7.35 0.26
N LEU A 112 -5.49 -6.32 0.11
CA LEU A 112 -5.83 -4.94 0.48
C LEU A 112 -6.91 -4.36 -0.44
N VAL A 113 -6.79 -4.58 -1.75
CA VAL A 113 -7.83 -4.19 -2.72
C VAL A 113 -9.17 -4.79 -2.34
N ASN A 114 -9.22 -6.10 -2.08
CA ASN A 114 -10.45 -6.79 -1.69
C ASN A 114 -11.02 -6.23 -0.37
N LEU A 115 -10.16 -5.95 0.62
CA LEU A 115 -10.60 -5.41 1.90
C LEU A 115 -11.19 -4.01 1.76
N ILE A 116 -10.58 -3.12 0.97
CA ILE A 116 -11.13 -1.81 0.66
C ILE A 116 -12.51 -1.94 0.00
N GLN A 117 -12.67 -2.88 -0.94
CA GLN A 117 -13.95 -3.11 -1.62
C GLN A 117 -15.03 -3.63 -0.67
N ILE A 118 -14.68 -4.56 0.24
CA ILE A 118 -15.61 -5.05 1.28
C ILE A 118 -16.11 -3.92 2.16
N LYS A 119 -15.28 -2.88 2.39
CA LYS A 119 -15.65 -1.70 3.18
C LYS A 119 -16.35 -0.60 2.37
N GLY A 120 -16.68 -0.86 1.10
CA GLY A 120 -17.44 0.05 0.23
C GLY A 120 -16.59 1.02 -0.59
N GLY A 121 -15.26 0.91 -0.55
CA GLY A 121 -14.37 1.67 -1.44
C GLY A 121 -14.25 1.02 -2.82
N LYS A 122 -13.66 1.75 -3.76
CA LYS A 122 -13.29 1.23 -5.09
C LYS A 122 -11.78 1.31 -5.23
N ALA A 123 -11.11 0.17 -5.36
CA ALA A 123 -9.65 0.13 -5.42
C ALA A 123 -9.13 -0.68 -6.62
N ILE A 124 -7.97 -0.27 -7.13
CA ILE A 124 -7.20 -0.99 -8.15
C ILE A 124 -5.78 -1.17 -7.61
N GLY A 125 -5.31 -2.43 -7.64
CA GLY A 125 -3.93 -2.74 -7.26
C GLY A 125 -3.02 -2.70 -8.47
N ILE A 126 -1.95 -1.91 -8.36
CA ILE A 126 -0.91 -1.71 -9.36
C ILE A 126 0.48 -1.88 -8.74
N SER A 127 1.46 -2.10 -9.60
CA SER A 127 2.88 -2.24 -9.24
C SER A 127 3.72 -1.35 -10.15
N GLY A 128 5.00 -1.17 -9.83
CA GLY A 128 5.92 -0.41 -10.68
C GLY A 128 6.08 -0.95 -12.10
N LEU A 129 5.77 -2.24 -12.30
CA LEU A 129 5.79 -2.90 -13.61
C LEU A 129 4.66 -2.42 -14.54
N ASP A 130 3.52 -2.06 -13.95
CA ASP A 130 2.34 -1.66 -14.72
C ASP A 130 2.59 -0.32 -15.41
N GLY A 131 2.52 -0.32 -16.74
CA GLY A 131 2.75 0.88 -17.56
C GLY A 131 4.17 1.43 -17.48
N HIS A 132 5.19 0.62 -17.12
CA HIS A 132 6.55 1.07 -16.88
C HIS A 132 6.64 2.22 -15.87
N MET A 133 5.79 2.16 -14.83
CA MET A 133 5.66 3.23 -13.85
C MET A 133 6.94 3.48 -13.06
N ILE A 134 7.74 2.44 -12.80
CA ILE A 134 9.01 2.55 -12.08
C ILE A 134 10.13 1.91 -12.89
N GLU A 135 11.14 2.70 -13.23
CA GLU A 135 12.37 2.22 -13.82
C GLU A 135 13.47 2.17 -12.76
N ALA A 136 14.28 1.13 -12.80
CA ALA A 136 15.37 0.93 -11.86
C ALA A 136 16.61 0.36 -12.53
N GLU A 137 17.76 0.56 -11.89
CA GLU A 137 19.03 -0.07 -12.25
C GLU A 137 19.59 -0.83 -11.05
N VAL A 138 20.55 -1.73 -11.27
CA VAL A 138 21.18 -2.49 -10.19
C VAL A 138 21.73 -1.53 -9.13
N LYS A 139 21.30 -1.71 -7.87
CA LYS A 139 21.76 -0.88 -6.76
C LYS A 139 23.15 -1.29 -6.28
N ASP A 140 23.36 -2.58 -6.10
CA ASP A 140 24.60 -3.18 -5.61
C ASP A 140 24.59 -4.68 -5.96
N GLU A 141 25.62 -5.15 -6.65
CA GLU A 141 25.72 -6.55 -7.06
C GLU A 141 25.63 -7.55 -5.91
N ARG A 142 26.07 -7.15 -4.69
CA ARG A 142 25.96 -7.97 -3.48
C ARG A 142 24.53 -8.22 -3.03
N LEU A 143 23.61 -7.35 -3.42
CA LEU A 143 22.19 -7.44 -3.09
C LEU A 143 21.37 -8.23 -4.11
N GLY A 144 21.93 -8.47 -5.31
CA GLY A 144 21.24 -9.14 -6.41
C GLY A 144 20.13 -8.26 -7.01
N PHE A 145 18.91 -8.78 -7.11
CA PHE A 145 17.76 -8.09 -7.72
C PHE A 145 17.17 -7.00 -6.80
N VAL A 146 18.03 -6.09 -6.33
CA VAL A 146 17.63 -4.89 -5.60
C VAL A 146 17.96 -3.68 -6.44
N GLY A 147 16.94 -2.93 -6.86
CA GLY A 147 17.06 -1.79 -7.75
C GLY A 147 17.27 -0.48 -7.01
N ARG A 148 17.93 0.46 -7.68
CA ARG A 148 17.88 1.88 -7.40
C ARG A 148 16.94 2.52 -8.41
N ILE A 149 15.85 3.13 -7.94
CA ILE A 149 14.88 3.79 -8.81
C ILE A 149 15.56 4.96 -9.54
N THR A 150 15.43 5.00 -10.85
CA THR A 150 16.00 6.03 -11.74
C THR A 150 14.95 6.94 -12.31
N ASN A 151 13.73 6.43 -12.53
CA ASN A 151 12.61 7.21 -13.05
C ASN A 151 11.29 6.71 -12.46
N VAL A 152 10.31 7.62 -12.33
CA VAL A 152 8.93 7.29 -11.91
C VAL A 152 7.95 8.03 -12.82
N ASP A 153 7.16 7.27 -13.58
CA ASP A 153 6.00 7.81 -14.29
C ASP A 153 4.75 7.64 -13.41
N VAL A 154 4.20 8.74 -12.95
CA VAL A 154 3.01 8.75 -12.09
C VAL A 154 1.69 8.70 -12.86
N THR A 155 1.73 8.72 -14.20
CA THR A 155 0.55 8.71 -15.07
C THR A 155 -0.42 7.58 -14.74
N PRO A 156 0.00 6.31 -14.58
CA PRO A 156 -0.93 5.24 -14.23
C PRO A 156 -1.66 5.45 -12.89
N VAL A 157 -0.99 6.05 -11.91
CA VAL A 157 -1.60 6.38 -10.61
C VAL A 157 -2.64 7.49 -10.77
N LEU A 158 -2.32 8.53 -11.54
CA LEU A 158 -3.23 9.65 -11.79
C LEU A 158 -4.47 9.22 -12.57
N ASP A 159 -4.30 8.36 -13.58
CA ASP A 159 -5.42 7.80 -14.36
C ASP A 159 -6.38 7.00 -13.48
N VAL A 160 -5.85 6.20 -12.56
CA VAL A 160 -6.65 5.43 -11.59
C VAL A 160 -7.42 6.37 -10.64
N LEU A 161 -6.76 7.43 -10.13
CA LEU A 161 -7.40 8.45 -9.29
C LEU A 161 -8.48 9.23 -10.05
N GLU A 162 -8.25 9.60 -11.31
CA GLU A 162 -9.21 10.33 -12.14
C GLU A 162 -10.50 9.55 -12.36
N LYS A 163 -10.40 8.23 -12.47
CA LYS A 163 -11.57 7.33 -12.59
C LYS A 163 -12.27 7.06 -11.25
N GLY A 164 -11.84 7.70 -10.17
CA GLY A 164 -12.46 7.59 -8.84
C GLY A 164 -12.13 6.27 -8.14
N TYR A 165 -10.99 5.67 -8.44
CA TYR A 165 -10.47 4.51 -7.72
C TYR A 165 -9.38 4.91 -6.74
N ILE A 166 -9.18 4.10 -5.72
CA ILE A 166 -8.04 4.16 -4.80
C ILE A 166 -6.92 3.30 -5.40
N PRO A 167 -5.80 3.89 -5.88
CA PRO A 167 -4.63 3.11 -6.29
C PRO A 167 -3.99 2.45 -5.07
N VAL A 168 -3.80 1.13 -5.13
CA VAL A 168 -3.05 0.36 -4.13
C VAL A 168 -1.74 -0.05 -4.77
N VAL A 169 -0.65 0.62 -4.39
CA VAL A 169 0.67 0.47 -5.02
C VAL A 169 1.58 -0.33 -4.11
N ARG A 170 2.25 -1.36 -4.64
CA ARG A 170 3.30 -2.04 -3.89
C ARG A 170 4.56 -1.17 -3.82
N SER A 171 5.29 -1.16 -2.70
CA SER A 171 6.59 -0.50 -2.63
C SER A 171 7.65 -1.33 -3.38
N GLU A 172 8.47 -0.64 -4.18
CA GLU A 172 9.43 -1.24 -5.10
C GLU A 172 10.87 -1.14 -4.56
N GLU A 173 11.12 -1.74 -3.39
CA GLU A 173 12.51 -1.88 -2.91
C GLU A 173 13.23 -3.04 -3.61
N HIS A 174 12.47 -3.98 -4.20
CA HIS A 174 12.95 -5.14 -4.93
C HIS A 174 12.30 -5.16 -6.31
N THR A 175 13.05 -4.88 -7.35
CA THR A 175 12.59 -4.99 -8.73
C THR A 175 13.04 -6.33 -9.31
N SER A 176 12.11 -7.08 -9.89
CA SER A 176 12.41 -8.27 -10.66
C SER A 176 12.83 -7.97 -12.11
N GLU A 177 12.87 -6.68 -12.48
CA GLU A 177 13.23 -6.20 -13.81
C GLU A 177 14.47 -5.32 -13.71
N LEU A 178 15.62 -5.96 -13.71
CA LEU A 178 16.93 -5.37 -14.02
C LEU A 178 17.45 -6.01 -15.29
#